data_54935d2d65f2759ef9db7ab09c78e7cd
#
_entry.id   54935d2d65f2759ef9db7ab09c78e7cd
#
_cell.length_a   1.000
_cell.length_b   1.000
_cell.length_c   1.000
_cell.angle_alpha   90.00
_cell.angle_beta   90.00
_cell.angle_gamma   90.00
#
_symmetry.space_group_name_H-M   'P 1'
#
loop_
_entity.id
_entity.type
_entity.pdbx_description
1 polymer ?
#
loop_
_entity_poly.entity_id
_entity_poly.type
_entity_poly.pdbx_seq_one_letter_code
_entity_poly.pdbx_strand_id
1 'polypeptide(L)'
;MSAIITDQIRILNAKNFVAGVSTSTNSYYAFVGLPNPTSIVSTWDSAPPAPIDSFNNMNDYYDTMLAVKRITSADVKQIVPKLNWSSGTTYDYYRHDYSISNAPPNSGGTSLYTANFFVVNSDFRVYICLQNGTTPETPDGKPSLDEPTFTDLEPRSAGTSGDAVSYTHLTLPTNREV
;
A
#
# COMPACT_ATOMS: atom_id res chain seq x y z
N MET A 1 3.46 12.26 -23.41
CA MET A 1 3.12 12.99 -22.17
C MET A 1 3.04 11.99 -21.04
N SER A 2 3.83 12.13 -20.01
CA SER A 2 3.68 11.31 -18.80
C SER A 2 2.34 11.60 -18.16
N ALA A 3 1.62 10.57 -17.74
CA ALA A 3 0.38 10.73 -17.00
C ALA A 3 0.66 11.48 -15.67
N ILE A 4 -0.08 12.56 -15.43
CA ILE A 4 0.07 13.41 -14.23
C ILE A 4 -0.64 12.77 -13.00
N ILE A 5 -0.83 11.48 -12.98
CA ILE A 5 -1.40 10.81 -11.80
C ILE A 5 -0.25 10.54 -10.83
N THR A 6 -0.07 11.45 -9.89
CA THR A 6 0.87 11.30 -8.79
C THR A 6 0.28 10.43 -7.69
N ASP A 7 1.13 9.88 -6.84
CA ASP A 7 0.71 9.11 -5.68
C ASP A 7 -0.15 9.94 -4.71
N GLN A 8 0.11 11.24 -4.62
CA GLN A 8 -0.72 12.15 -3.81
C GLN A 8 -2.14 12.27 -4.34
N ILE A 9 -2.33 12.29 -5.66
CA ILE A 9 -3.67 12.29 -6.28
C ILE A 9 -4.39 10.98 -5.96
N ARG A 10 -3.70 9.84 -6.02
CA ARG A 10 -4.27 8.54 -5.65
C ARG A 10 -4.73 8.50 -4.19
N ILE A 11 -3.88 9.00 -3.27
CA ILE A 11 -4.22 9.10 -1.84
C ILE A 11 -5.42 10.03 -1.64
N LEU A 12 -5.42 11.19 -2.30
CA LEU A 12 -6.52 12.15 -2.21
C LEU A 12 -7.82 11.54 -2.72
N ASN A 13 -7.80 10.84 -3.85
CA ASN A 13 -8.97 10.16 -4.39
C ASN A 13 -9.49 9.08 -3.45
N ALA A 14 -8.61 8.27 -2.85
CA ALA A 14 -9.00 7.27 -1.86
C ALA A 14 -9.64 7.92 -0.62
N LYS A 15 -9.07 9.02 -0.11
CA LYS A 15 -9.64 9.77 1.02
C LYS A 15 -11.00 10.38 0.67
N ASN A 16 -11.13 10.97 -0.51
CA ASN A 16 -12.39 11.55 -0.98
C ASN A 16 -13.48 10.49 -1.15
N PHE A 17 -13.12 9.30 -1.64
CA PHE A 17 -14.06 8.18 -1.74
C PHE A 17 -14.55 7.74 -0.37
N VAL A 18 -13.65 7.53 0.60
CA VAL A 18 -14.04 7.17 1.98
C VAL A 18 -14.91 8.24 2.62
N ALA A 19 -14.53 9.51 2.44
CA ALA A 19 -15.36 10.64 2.93
C ALA A 19 -16.73 10.67 2.27
N GLY A 20 -16.80 10.44 0.96
CA GLY A 20 -18.06 10.36 0.21
C GLY A 20 -18.99 9.27 0.71
N VAL A 21 -18.44 8.07 0.96
CA VAL A 21 -19.23 6.95 1.53
C VAL A 21 -19.71 7.23 2.94
N SER A 22 -18.95 8.01 3.72
CA SER A 22 -19.32 8.39 5.10
C SER A 22 -20.38 9.49 5.16
N THR A 23 -20.64 10.18 4.06
CA THR A 23 -21.63 11.27 4.00
C THR A 23 -23.03 10.70 3.87
N SER A 24 -23.93 11.07 4.79
CA SER A 24 -25.31 10.52 4.87
C SER A 24 -26.18 10.82 3.64
N THR A 25 -25.87 11.87 2.88
CA THR A 25 -26.61 12.26 1.67
C THR A 25 -26.24 11.44 0.45
N ASN A 26 -25.10 10.73 0.48
CA ASN A 26 -24.63 9.93 -0.63
C ASN A 26 -25.04 8.46 -0.44
N SER A 27 -25.35 7.80 -1.56
CA SER A 27 -25.67 6.37 -1.56
C SER A 27 -24.75 5.68 -2.56
N TYR A 28 -23.91 4.80 -2.05
CA TYR A 28 -23.02 3.98 -2.85
C TYR A 28 -23.45 2.52 -2.76
N TYR A 29 -23.31 1.81 -3.86
CA TYR A 29 -23.65 0.41 -3.96
C TYR A 29 -22.48 -0.34 -4.58
N ALA A 30 -22.14 -1.48 -4.02
CA ALA A 30 -21.26 -2.46 -4.63
C ALA A 30 -22.12 -3.57 -5.24
N PHE A 31 -21.81 -4.00 -6.44
CA PHE A 31 -22.49 -5.10 -7.07
C PHE A 31 -21.49 -6.13 -7.61
N VAL A 32 -21.96 -7.35 -7.76
CA VAL A 32 -21.25 -8.44 -8.43
C VAL A 32 -22.06 -8.78 -9.66
N GLY A 33 -21.40 -8.77 -10.80
CA GLY A 33 -22.00 -9.09 -12.09
C GLY A 33 -21.20 -10.17 -12.80
N LEU A 34 -21.77 -10.69 -13.89
CA LEU A 34 -21.05 -11.56 -14.80
C LEU A 34 -20.06 -10.74 -15.63
N PRO A 35 -18.96 -11.35 -16.10
CA PRO A 35 -18.09 -10.70 -17.07
C PRO A 35 -18.89 -10.30 -18.29
N ASN A 36 -18.51 -9.21 -18.96
CA ASN A 36 -19.17 -8.71 -20.15
C ASN A 36 -19.40 -9.85 -21.17
N PRO A 37 -20.67 -10.18 -21.51
CA PRO A 37 -21.00 -11.31 -22.38
C PRO A 37 -20.45 -11.18 -23.80
N THR A 38 -20.15 -9.95 -24.25
CA THR A 38 -19.55 -9.71 -25.57
C THR A 38 -18.06 -9.98 -25.64
N SER A 39 -17.43 -10.25 -24.49
CA SER A 39 -15.98 -10.43 -24.35
C SER A 39 -15.63 -11.77 -23.70
N ILE A 40 -16.43 -12.81 -23.90
CA ILE A 40 -16.05 -14.16 -23.44
C ILE A 40 -14.85 -14.62 -24.25
N VAL A 41 -13.68 -14.36 -23.72
CA VAL A 41 -12.40 -14.85 -24.22
C VAL A 41 -12.01 -16.06 -23.38
N SER A 42 -11.53 -17.10 -24.02
CA SER A 42 -11.05 -18.31 -23.33
C SER A 42 -9.89 -18.04 -22.35
N THR A 43 -9.30 -16.86 -22.39
CA THR A 43 -8.20 -16.42 -21.55
C THR A 43 -8.63 -15.47 -20.42
N TRP A 44 -9.94 -15.34 -20.16
CA TRP A 44 -10.45 -14.41 -19.13
C TRP A 44 -9.78 -14.61 -17.76
N ASP A 45 -9.59 -15.84 -17.36
CA ASP A 45 -9.00 -16.16 -16.03
C ASP A 45 -7.52 -15.77 -15.93
N SER A 46 -6.79 -15.82 -17.04
CA SER A 46 -5.35 -15.52 -17.08
C SER A 46 -5.03 -14.10 -17.55
N ALA A 47 -5.89 -13.52 -18.36
CA ALA A 47 -5.72 -12.18 -18.93
C ALA A 47 -7.09 -11.48 -19.10
N PRO A 48 -7.71 -11.02 -18.01
CA PRO A 48 -8.98 -10.31 -18.09
C PRO A 48 -8.81 -9.04 -18.93
N PRO A 49 -9.79 -8.70 -19.78
CA PRO A 49 -9.75 -7.49 -20.59
C PRO A 49 -9.72 -6.25 -19.67
N ALA A 50 -9.04 -5.21 -20.14
CA ALA A 50 -8.99 -3.94 -19.43
C ALA A 50 -10.41 -3.36 -19.27
N PRO A 51 -10.70 -2.70 -18.13
CA PRO A 51 -11.96 -2.00 -17.94
C PRO A 51 -12.18 -0.97 -19.06
N ILE A 52 -13.40 -0.89 -19.56
CA ILE A 52 -13.78 0.10 -20.56
C ILE A 52 -14.23 1.36 -19.84
N ASP A 53 -13.54 2.46 -20.09
CA ASP A 53 -13.90 3.79 -19.58
C ASP A 53 -14.89 4.48 -20.55
N SER A 54 -16.07 3.88 -20.69
CA SER A 54 -17.14 4.45 -21.50
C SER A 54 -18.51 4.00 -20.99
N PHE A 55 -19.54 4.79 -21.32
CA PHE A 55 -20.93 4.48 -20.96
C PHE A 55 -21.63 3.58 -22.00
N ASN A 56 -20.96 3.20 -23.07
CA ASN A 56 -21.59 2.48 -24.19
C ASN A 56 -22.21 1.14 -23.78
N ASN A 57 -21.64 0.46 -22.79
CA ASN A 57 -22.07 -0.85 -22.34
C ASN A 57 -22.69 -0.81 -20.93
N MET A 58 -23.19 0.34 -20.50
CA MET A 58 -23.75 0.49 -19.16
C MET A 58 -24.94 -0.46 -18.93
N ASN A 59 -25.76 -0.70 -19.93
CA ASN A 59 -26.90 -1.62 -19.83
C ASN A 59 -26.45 -3.06 -19.58
N ASP A 60 -25.33 -3.49 -20.17
CA ASP A 60 -24.81 -4.84 -19.99
C ASP A 60 -24.43 -5.11 -18.53
N TYR A 61 -23.94 -4.08 -17.81
CA TYR A 61 -23.64 -4.21 -16.39
C TYR A 61 -24.88 -4.37 -15.53
N TYR A 62 -25.98 -3.67 -15.87
CA TYR A 62 -27.24 -3.82 -15.15
C TYR A 62 -27.90 -5.17 -15.45
N ASP A 63 -27.88 -5.61 -16.70
CA ASP A 63 -28.50 -6.88 -17.13
C ASP A 63 -27.78 -8.11 -16.56
N THR A 64 -26.49 -7.99 -16.28
CA THR A 64 -25.66 -9.07 -15.74
C THR A 64 -25.45 -9.02 -14.23
N MET A 65 -26.07 -8.06 -13.55
CA MET A 65 -25.95 -7.91 -12.09
C MET A 65 -26.60 -9.07 -11.36
N LEU A 66 -25.80 -9.81 -10.57
CA LEU A 66 -26.24 -10.97 -9.79
C LEU A 66 -26.64 -10.60 -8.36
N ALA A 67 -25.91 -9.68 -7.76
CA ALA A 67 -26.16 -9.22 -6.40
C ALA A 67 -25.69 -7.78 -6.23
N VAL A 68 -26.40 -7.03 -5.39
CA VAL A 68 -26.08 -5.64 -5.06
C VAL A 68 -26.20 -5.45 -3.55
N LYS A 69 -25.27 -4.69 -2.97
CA LYS A 69 -25.30 -4.31 -1.55
C LYS A 69 -25.01 -2.81 -1.44
N ARG A 70 -25.81 -2.10 -0.67
CA ARG A 70 -25.47 -0.74 -0.25
C ARG A 70 -24.24 -0.79 0.64
N ILE A 71 -23.24 0.03 0.34
CA ILE A 71 -22.04 0.17 1.16
C ILE A 71 -22.14 1.40 2.07
N THR A 72 -21.62 1.23 3.27
CA THR A 72 -21.59 2.26 4.31
C THR A 72 -20.15 2.48 4.76
N SER A 73 -19.91 3.46 5.62
CA SER A 73 -18.57 3.69 6.21
C SER A 73 -17.99 2.47 6.93
N ALA A 74 -18.83 1.57 7.44
CA ALA A 74 -18.38 0.32 8.09
C ALA A 74 -17.83 -0.70 7.10
N ASP A 75 -18.28 -0.66 5.84
CA ASP A 75 -17.89 -1.61 4.80
C ASP A 75 -16.59 -1.19 4.07
N VAL A 76 -16.15 0.07 4.22
CA VAL A 76 -14.99 0.63 3.52
C VAL A 76 -13.84 0.82 4.49
N LYS A 77 -12.73 0.16 4.22
CA LYS A 77 -11.51 0.24 5.02
C LYS A 77 -10.33 0.63 4.13
N GLN A 78 -9.49 1.51 4.66
CA GLN A 78 -8.18 1.71 4.05
C GLN A 78 -7.26 0.58 4.51
N ILE A 79 -6.60 -0.05 3.57
CA ILE A 79 -5.61 -1.10 3.84
C ILE A 79 -4.25 -0.62 3.40
N VAL A 80 -3.22 -1.06 4.11
CA VAL A 80 -1.83 -0.85 3.75
C VAL A 80 -1.14 -2.22 3.63
N PRO A 81 -0.15 -2.36 2.75
CA PRO A 81 0.65 -3.58 2.71
C PRO A 81 1.28 -3.85 4.08
N LYS A 82 1.30 -5.11 4.51
CA LYS A 82 1.96 -5.53 5.74
C LYS A 82 3.25 -6.24 5.38
N LEU A 83 4.37 -5.67 5.81
CA LEU A 83 5.68 -6.28 5.71
C LEU A 83 6.14 -6.65 7.12
N ASN A 84 6.17 -7.94 7.44
CA ASN A 84 6.68 -8.40 8.73
C ASN A 84 8.19 -8.27 8.77
N TRP A 85 8.72 -7.83 9.92
CA TRP A 85 10.14 -7.87 10.15
C TRP A 85 10.67 -9.31 10.14
N SER A 86 11.83 -9.51 9.55
CA SER A 86 12.51 -10.79 9.50
C SER A 86 14.02 -10.57 9.65
N SER A 87 14.63 -11.30 10.56
CA SER A 87 16.08 -11.24 10.78
C SER A 87 16.86 -11.62 9.52
N GLY A 88 17.92 -10.91 9.24
CA GLY A 88 18.77 -11.13 8.07
C GLY A 88 18.26 -10.50 6.77
N THR A 89 17.13 -9.80 6.82
CA THR A 89 16.59 -9.10 5.64
C THR A 89 17.19 -7.70 5.53
N THR A 90 17.62 -7.33 4.33
CA THR A 90 18.02 -5.94 4.03
C THR A 90 16.78 -5.18 3.57
N TYR A 91 16.42 -4.15 4.32
CA TYR A 91 15.29 -3.29 3.99
C TYR A 91 15.75 -2.06 3.24
N ASP A 92 14.87 -1.47 2.42
CA ASP A 92 15.10 -0.15 1.88
C ASP A 92 15.03 0.88 3.01
N TYR A 93 15.78 1.97 2.91
CA TYR A 93 15.57 3.10 3.80
C TYR A 93 14.59 4.10 3.19
N TYR A 94 13.90 4.85 4.02
CA TYR A 94 12.92 5.84 3.55
C TYR A 94 13.57 6.92 2.69
N ARG A 95 13.03 7.11 1.50
CA ARG A 95 13.31 8.25 0.60
C ARG A 95 12.01 8.68 -0.04
N HIS A 96 11.78 9.98 -0.09
CA HIS A 96 10.57 10.55 -0.69
C HIS A 96 10.57 10.52 -2.23
N ASP A 97 11.73 10.34 -2.84
CA ASP A 97 11.97 10.47 -4.29
C ASP A 97 12.09 9.13 -5.03
N TYR A 98 11.66 8.03 -4.44
CA TYR A 98 11.61 6.74 -5.12
C TYR A 98 10.73 6.80 -6.37
N SER A 99 11.29 6.32 -7.48
CA SER A 99 10.67 6.34 -8.81
C SER A 99 11.29 5.25 -9.70
N ILE A 100 10.78 5.09 -10.92
CA ILE A 100 11.35 4.17 -11.90
C ILE A 100 12.83 4.47 -12.20
N SER A 101 13.21 5.74 -12.22
CA SER A 101 14.60 6.17 -12.46
C SER A 101 15.46 6.22 -11.19
N ASN A 102 14.87 6.06 -10.04
CA ASN A 102 15.51 6.04 -8.72
C ASN A 102 14.85 4.95 -7.87
N ALA A 103 15.03 3.71 -8.29
CA ALA A 103 14.41 2.57 -7.64
C ALA A 103 15.06 2.27 -6.27
N PRO A 104 14.28 1.80 -5.29
CA PRO A 104 14.84 1.29 -4.05
C PRO A 104 15.68 0.03 -4.32
N PRO A 105 16.89 -0.05 -3.77
CA PRO A 105 17.87 -1.07 -4.16
C PRO A 105 17.45 -2.50 -3.83
N ASN A 106 16.73 -2.70 -2.72
CA ASN A 106 16.40 -4.06 -2.26
C ASN A 106 15.04 -4.56 -2.76
N SER A 107 14.03 -3.72 -2.81
CA SER A 107 12.71 -4.13 -3.29
C SER A 107 12.54 -4.00 -4.81
N GLY A 108 13.40 -3.21 -5.46
CA GLY A 108 13.26 -2.91 -6.89
C GLY A 108 11.94 -2.21 -7.24
N GLY A 109 11.30 -1.60 -6.25
CA GLY A 109 10.02 -0.93 -6.43
C GLY A 109 10.11 0.26 -7.39
N THR A 110 8.99 0.61 -8.00
CA THR A 110 8.91 1.74 -8.94
C THR A 110 8.36 3.02 -8.31
N SER A 111 8.03 2.95 -7.03
CA SER A 111 7.45 4.07 -6.27
C SER A 111 7.63 3.87 -4.78
N LEU A 112 7.29 4.90 -4.00
CA LEU A 112 7.30 4.83 -2.55
C LEU A 112 6.37 3.73 -1.99
N TYR A 113 5.28 3.38 -2.69
CA TYR A 113 4.34 2.34 -2.25
C TYR A 113 4.86 0.91 -2.44
N THR A 114 5.80 0.72 -3.33
CA THR A 114 6.38 -0.58 -3.64
C THR A 114 7.74 -0.79 -2.97
N ALA A 115 8.25 0.24 -2.29
CA ALA A 115 9.49 0.18 -1.54
C ALA A 115 9.28 -0.46 -0.16
N ASN A 116 10.19 -1.32 0.26
CA ASN A 116 10.13 -2.05 1.52
C ASN A 116 10.86 -1.31 2.64
N PHE A 117 10.47 -0.05 2.89
CA PHE A 117 11.11 0.81 3.90
C PHE A 117 10.42 0.79 5.27
N PHE A 118 9.33 0.07 5.44
CA PHE A 118 8.64 -0.07 6.71
C PHE A 118 8.45 -1.54 7.07
N VAL A 119 8.41 -1.83 8.34
CA VAL A 119 8.23 -3.19 8.86
C VAL A 119 7.27 -3.20 10.05
N VAL A 120 6.61 -4.33 10.23
CA VAL A 120 5.77 -4.61 11.39
C VAL A 120 6.49 -5.63 12.25
N ASN A 121 6.73 -5.32 13.52
CA ASN A 121 7.35 -6.24 14.46
C ASN A 121 6.36 -7.28 15.03
N SER A 122 6.84 -8.17 15.88
CA SER A 122 6.05 -9.20 16.56
C SER A 122 4.94 -8.64 17.46
N ASP A 123 5.11 -7.44 17.98
CA ASP A 123 4.14 -6.71 18.82
C ASP A 123 3.12 -5.90 18.01
N PHE A 124 3.08 -6.07 16.67
CA PHE A 124 2.26 -5.29 15.74
C PHE A 124 2.54 -3.79 15.73
N ARG A 125 3.74 -3.37 16.09
CA ARG A 125 4.19 -2.00 15.94
C ARG A 125 4.84 -1.79 14.58
N VAL A 126 4.62 -0.62 14.00
CA VAL A 126 5.16 -0.26 12.68
C VAL A 126 6.39 0.62 12.84
N TYR A 127 7.45 0.26 12.15
CA TYR A 127 8.71 0.99 12.13
C TYR A 127 9.07 1.39 10.72
N ILE A 128 9.58 2.61 10.55
CA ILE A 128 10.20 3.06 9.29
C ILE A 128 11.70 2.90 9.42
N CYS A 129 12.32 2.27 8.44
CA CYS A 129 13.76 2.24 8.28
C CYS A 129 14.23 3.60 7.77
N LEU A 130 14.99 4.33 8.56
CA LEU A 130 15.55 5.64 8.20
C LEU A 130 16.95 5.50 7.61
N GLN A 131 17.69 4.49 8.04
CA GLN A 131 19.02 4.18 7.54
C GLN A 131 19.24 2.68 7.62
N ASN A 132 19.70 2.09 6.52
CA ASN A 132 19.93 0.64 6.41
C ASN A 132 21.42 0.27 6.37
N GLY A 133 22.31 1.13 6.84
CA GLY A 133 23.74 0.88 6.85
C GLY A 133 24.41 0.93 5.47
N THR A 134 23.84 1.66 4.54
CA THR A 134 24.45 1.91 3.22
C THR A 134 25.81 2.59 3.38
N THR A 135 26.83 2.01 2.76
CA THR A 135 28.19 2.55 2.62
C THR A 135 28.67 2.35 1.18
N PRO A 136 29.79 2.94 0.75
CA PRO A 136 30.37 2.65 -0.57
C PRO A 136 30.64 1.15 -0.79
N GLU A 137 30.97 0.41 0.27
CA GLU A 137 31.23 -1.04 0.22
C GLU A 137 29.94 -1.89 0.28
N THR A 138 28.87 -1.33 0.83
CA THR A 138 27.55 -1.98 0.93
C THR A 138 26.46 -1.04 0.38
N PRO A 139 26.40 -0.83 -0.94
CA PRO A 139 25.51 0.14 -1.55
C PRO A 139 24.02 -0.21 -1.33
N ASP A 140 23.71 -1.48 -1.19
CA ASP A 140 22.35 -1.97 -0.94
C ASP A 140 21.95 -1.94 0.55
N GLY A 141 22.90 -1.59 1.42
CA GLY A 141 22.73 -1.59 2.86
C GLY A 141 23.15 -2.89 3.53
N LYS A 142 22.81 -3.03 4.79
CA LYS A 142 23.10 -4.19 5.63
C LYS A 142 21.84 -4.89 6.09
N PRO A 143 21.89 -6.22 6.31
CA PRO A 143 20.76 -6.94 6.87
C PRO A 143 20.42 -6.47 8.28
N SER A 144 19.14 -6.37 8.59
CA SER A 144 18.62 -6.11 9.93
C SER A 144 18.66 -7.41 10.73
N LEU A 145 19.44 -7.45 11.80
CA LEU A 145 19.62 -8.65 12.63
C LEU A 145 18.76 -8.62 13.89
N ASP A 146 18.52 -7.42 14.41
CA ASP A 146 17.76 -7.20 15.65
C ASP A 146 16.40 -6.58 15.36
N GLU A 147 15.35 -7.14 15.97
CA GLU A 147 13.98 -6.64 15.83
C GLU A 147 13.82 -5.29 16.56
N PRO A 148 13.27 -4.24 15.91
CA PRO A 148 12.99 -3.00 16.59
C PRO A 148 11.81 -3.17 17.56
N THR A 149 12.06 -2.85 18.86
CA THR A 149 11.06 -3.04 19.93
C THR A 149 10.77 -1.77 20.75
N PHE A 150 11.53 -0.70 20.52
CA PHE A 150 11.37 0.56 21.24
C PHE A 150 10.03 1.24 20.93
N THR A 151 9.55 2.05 21.86
CA THR A 151 8.22 2.69 21.81
C THR A 151 8.27 4.21 21.74
N ASP A 152 9.44 4.79 21.91
CA ASP A 152 9.63 6.23 21.73
C ASP A 152 9.70 6.59 20.22
N LEU A 153 9.51 7.86 19.90
CA LEU A 153 9.48 8.36 18.53
C LEU A 153 10.86 8.79 18.01
N GLU A 154 11.88 8.74 18.86
CA GLU A 154 13.23 9.10 18.47
C GLU A 154 13.84 8.01 17.58
N PRO A 155 14.59 8.40 16.53
CA PRO A 155 15.32 7.45 15.71
C PRO A 155 16.34 6.66 16.53
N ARG A 156 16.31 5.33 16.44
CA ARG A 156 17.24 4.45 17.15
C ARG A 156 17.71 3.32 16.25
N SER A 157 18.93 2.86 16.49
CA SER A 157 19.37 1.58 15.94
C SER A 157 18.61 0.44 16.62
N ALA A 158 18.19 -0.55 15.84
CA ALA A 158 17.65 -1.76 16.40
C ALA A 158 18.81 -2.63 16.90
N GLY A 159 18.85 -2.87 18.21
CA GLY A 159 19.77 -3.80 18.84
C GLY A 159 21.13 -3.28 19.26
N THR A 160 21.93 -4.21 19.78
CA THR A 160 23.25 -3.97 20.42
C THR A 160 24.42 -4.39 19.55
N SER A 161 24.17 -5.04 18.42
CA SER A 161 25.21 -5.66 17.56
C SER A 161 25.96 -4.68 16.66
N GLY A 162 25.75 -3.36 16.83
CA GLY A 162 26.44 -2.35 16.02
C GLY A 162 25.91 -2.27 14.59
N ASP A 163 24.79 -2.90 14.31
CA ASP A 163 24.14 -2.81 13.02
C ASP A 163 23.66 -1.37 12.78
N ALA A 164 24.10 -0.84 11.65
CA ALA A 164 23.85 0.55 11.27
C ALA A 164 22.40 0.78 10.76
N VAL A 165 21.47 -0.12 11.07
CA VAL A 165 20.07 0.01 10.68
C VAL A 165 19.32 0.80 11.74
N SER A 166 18.85 1.99 11.37
CA SER A 166 18.10 2.87 12.27
C SER A 166 16.65 2.92 11.86
N TYR A 167 15.77 2.85 12.85
CA TYR A 167 14.33 2.91 12.69
C TYR A 167 13.73 4.07 13.47
N THR A 168 12.52 4.48 13.10
CA THR A 168 11.63 5.28 13.94
C THR A 168 10.30 4.57 14.08
N HIS A 169 9.70 4.65 15.26
CA HIS A 169 8.39 4.09 15.53
C HIS A 169 7.29 5.00 15.00
N LEU A 170 6.33 4.42 14.28
CA LEU A 170 5.11 5.12 13.87
C LEU A 170 3.98 4.82 14.84
N THR A 171 3.45 5.85 15.46
CA THR A 171 2.15 5.74 16.13
C THR A 171 1.08 5.76 15.05
N LEU A 172 0.48 4.63 14.75
CA LEU A 172 -0.76 4.62 13.99
C LEU A 172 -1.81 5.35 14.84
N PRO A 173 -2.61 6.27 14.26
CA PRO A 173 -3.72 6.86 14.97
C PRO A 173 -4.65 5.71 15.38
N THR A 174 -4.65 5.37 16.67
CA THR A 174 -5.62 4.45 17.24
C THR A 174 -6.94 5.21 17.26
N ASN A 175 -7.82 4.94 16.31
CA ASN A 175 -9.23 5.23 16.49
C ASN A 175 -9.72 4.34 17.65
N ARG A 176 -9.54 4.82 18.86
CA ARG A 176 -10.36 4.39 19.98
C ARG A 176 -11.70 5.09 19.78
N GLU A 177 -12.60 4.43 19.09
CA GLU A 177 -14.01 4.69 19.31
C GLU A 177 -14.35 4.12 20.69
N VAL A 178 -14.68 5.03 21.60
CA VAL A 178 -15.35 4.75 22.88
C VAL A 178 -16.82 4.56 22.59
#